data_8ae6c3c29de223db8e0081373bda01b3
#
_entry.id   8ae6c3c29de223db8e0081373bda01b3
#
_cell.length_a   1.000
_cell.length_b   1.000
_cell.length_c   1.000
_cell.angle_alpha   90.00
_cell.angle_beta   90.00
_cell.angle_gamma   90.00
#
_symmetry.space_group_name_H-M   'P 1'
#
loop_
_entity.id
_entity.type
_entity.pdbx_description
1 polymer ?
#
loop_
_entity_poly.entity_id
_entity_poly.type
_entity_poly.pdbx_seq_one_letter_code
_entity_poly.pdbx_strand_id
1 'polypeptide(L)'
;MNRLITDIILTAWYPPTPTEENFRQYKECGFDRIFLLGEYVDGAGTPKMEKALEMCDKFGIKAFVDISGRLDLIEECIDEYMKHPSFEGFNYDEPVIYRNTLTKMDGIVDIAPVVEKMHKKYPTVEFLINLNPTTSVKLPWGTPPFTYEEYLEAQEKYINGIFDGSETTNWLSCDDYPICYDPETDRRFLKDTWLRNVEYIAQAKKNSRYILKTNFFIQIMPYGVPANLHDRLPTYEDISLQAYTLLAFGFDSISYFCYATPTAAEFSERQYSMIDRSEQKTQTYFCGQKL
;
A
#
# COMPACT_ATOMS: atom_id res chain seq x y z
N MET A 1 23.54 -16.75 7.75
CA MET A 1 23.64 -16.63 6.29
C MET A 1 23.25 -15.21 5.95
N ASN A 2 24.20 -14.33 5.63
CA ASN A 2 23.90 -12.93 5.28
C ASN A 2 23.26 -12.93 3.91
N ARG A 3 21.93 -12.77 3.84
CA ARG A 3 21.28 -12.35 2.61
C ARG A 3 21.73 -10.92 2.36
N LEU A 4 22.53 -10.71 1.35
CA LEU A 4 22.70 -9.37 0.77
C LEU A 4 21.30 -8.93 0.34
N ILE A 5 20.87 -7.77 0.81
CA ILE A 5 19.63 -7.13 0.35
C ILE A 5 19.94 -6.61 -1.06
N THR A 6 19.80 -7.49 -2.05
CA THR A 6 20.13 -7.13 -3.44
C THR A 6 18.90 -6.69 -4.24
N ASP A 7 17.68 -6.91 -3.72
CA ASP A 7 16.47 -6.73 -4.52
C ASP A 7 15.31 -6.19 -3.67
N ILE A 8 15.49 -5.00 -3.09
CA ILE A 8 14.35 -4.28 -2.50
C ILE A 8 13.41 -3.81 -3.61
N ILE A 9 12.13 -4.07 -3.48
CA ILE A 9 11.13 -3.63 -4.45
C ILE A 9 10.64 -2.24 -4.04
N LEU A 10 10.76 -1.29 -4.97
CA LEU A 10 10.19 0.04 -4.78
C LEU A 10 8.89 0.15 -5.56
N THR A 11 7.87 0.68 -4.89
CA THR A 11 6.55 0.92 -5.47
C THR A 11 5.95 2.21 -4.91
N ALA A 12 4.86 2.67 -5.49
CA ALA A 12 4.15 3.82 -4.96
C ALA A 12 2.64 3.68 -5.16
N TRP A 13 1.91 4.27 -4.22
CA TRP A 13 0.47 4.45 -4.26
C TRP A 13 0.08 5.60 -5.19
N TYR A 14 -1.14 5.62 -5.69
CA TYR A 14 -1.65 6.57 -6.68
C TYR A 14 -0.82 6.63 -7.96
N PRO A 15 -1.16 5.77 -8.93
CA PRO A 15 -0.46 5.69 -10.20
C PRO A 15 -0.66 6.95 -11.03
N PRO A 16 0.24 7.27 -11.97
CA PRO A 16 0.01 8.35 -12.91
C PRO A 16 -1.06 7.98 -13.94
N THR A 17 -1.61 8.98 -14.61
CA THR A 17 -2.45 8.77 -15.80
C THR A 17 -1.71 7.88 -16.82
N PRO A 18 -2.35 6.85 -17.41
CA PRO A 18 -1.69 5.84 -18.24
C PRO A 18 -1.30 6.39 -19.62
N THR A 19 -0.21 7.15 -19.63
CA THR A 19 0.49 7.62 -20.83
C THR A 19 1.92 7.11 -20.85
N GLU A 20 2.52 7.02 -22.04
CA GLU A 20 3.92 6.58 -22.17
C GLU A 20 4.88 7.47 -21.40
N GLU A 21 4.68 8.78 -21.45
CA GLU A 21 5.53 9.75 -20.77
C GLU A 21 5.47 9.56 -19.24
N ASN A 22 4.28 9.43 -18.69
CA ASN A 22 4.09 9.30 -17.25
C ASN A 22 4.67 7.98 -16.70
N PHE A 23 4.48 6.87 -17.42
CA PHE A 23 5.03 5.57 -17.01
C PHE A 23 6.55 5.49 -17.20
N ARG A 24 7.08 6.16 -18.22
CA ARG A 24 8.53 6.34 -18.38
C ARG A 24 9.12 7.10 -17.18
N GLN A 25 8.51 8.21 -16.78
CA GLN A 25 8.94 9.00 -15.62
C GLN A 25 8.82 8.22 -14.31
N TYR A 26 7.77 7.39 -14.16
CA TYR A 26 7.61 6.50 -13.02
C TYR A 26 8.76 5.50 -12.93
N LYS A 27 9.11 4.86 -14.04
CA LYS A 27 10.24 3.93 -14.12
C LYS A 27 11.59 4.61 -13.90
N GLU A 28 11.80 5.80 -14.46
CA GLU A 28 13.00 6.60 -14.25
C GLU A 28 13.21 7.02 -12.79
N CYS A 29 12.13 7.10 -12.01
CA CYS A 29 12.20 7.36 -10.56
C CYS A 29 12.70 6.16 -9.76
N GLY A 30 12.85 4.99 -10.38
CA GLY A 30 13.36 3.77 -9.74
C GLY A 30 12.30 2.78 -9.34
N PHE A 31 11.04 3.01 -9.65
CA PHE A 31 9.96 2.09 -9.31
C PHE A 31 9.90 0.88 -10.25
N ASP A 32 9.87 -0.30 -9.65
CA ASP A 32 9.75 -1.57 -10.35
C ASP A 32 8.34 -2.17 -10.28
N ARG A 33 7.52 -1.65 -9.39
CA ARG A 33 6.14 -2.08 -9.16
C ARG A 33 5.21 -0.87 -9.01
N ILE A 34 3.93 -1.07 -9.28
CA ILE A 34 2.89 -0.05 -9.19
C ILE A 34 1.61 -0.64 -8.60
N PHE A 35 0.88 0.15 -7.82
CA PHE A 35 -0.50 -0.13 -7.45
C PHE A 35 -1.43 0.60 -8.41
N LEU A 36 -2.20 -0.15 -9.17
CA LEU A 36 -3.18 0.40 -10.10
C LEU A 36 -4.51 0.58 -9.39
N LEU A 37 -4.78 1.81 -8.98
CA LEU A 37 -5.95 2.21 -8.22
C LEU A 37 -6.98 2.90 -9.09
N GLY A 38 -8.24 2.88 -8.66
CA GLY A 38 -9.36 3.42 -9.40
C GLY A 38 -9.32 4.91 -9.71
N GLU A 39 -8.61 5.74 -8.96
CA GLU A 39 -8.68 7.20 -9.14
C GLU A 39 -8.12 7.69 -10.48
N TYR A 40 -6.99 7.17 -10.93
CA TYR A 40 -6.33 7.58 -12.17
C TYR A 40 -6.51 6.62 -13.33
N VAL A 41 -6.79 5.36 -13.03
CA VAL A 41 -6.93 4.30 -14.04
C VAL A 41 -8.33 3.69 -14.07
N ASP A 42 -9.30 4.36 -13.45
CA ASP A 42 -10.65 3.87 -13.16
C ASP A 42 -10.60 2.57 -12.33
N GLY A 43 -11.58 1.77 -12.27
CA GLY A 43 -11.54 0.50 -11.51
C GLY A 43 -11.11 -0.69 -12.36
N ALA A 44 -10.94 -1.83 -11.72
CA ALA A 44 -10.75 -3.11 -12.42
C ALA A 44 -11.87 -3.36 -13.45
N GLY A 45 -11.52 -3.97 -14.57
CA GLY A 45 -12.45 -4.25 -15.67
C GLY A 45 -12.72 -3.06 -16.60
N THR A 46 -12.02 -1.95 -16.48
CA THR A 46 -12.21 -0.78 -17.35
C THR A 46 -11.15 -0.69 -18.43
N PRO A 47 -11.45 -0.04 -19.60
CA PRO A 47 -10.46 0.18 -20.65
C PRO A 47 -9.22 0.99 -20.21
N LYS A 48 -9.35 1.82 -19.19
CA LYS A 48 -8.25 2.60 -18.68
C LYS A 48 -7.31 1.77 -17.82
N MET A 49 -7.84 0.80 -17.07
CA MET A 49 -7.06 -0.20 -16.36
C MET A 49 -6.25 -1.07 -17.32
N GLU A 50 -6.89 -1.54 -18.40
CA GLU A 50 -6.22 -2.29 -19.48
C GLU A 50 -5.05 -1.52 -20.07
N LYS A 51 -5.27 -0.25 -20.39
CA LYS A 51 -4.21 0.64 -20.88
C LYS A 51 -3.07 0.83 -19.88
N ALA A 52 -3.37 0.89 -18.60
CA ALA A 52 -2.34 0.96 -17.56
C ALA A 52 -1.49 -0.31 -17.52
N LEU A 53 -2.10 -1.49 -17.64
CA LEU A 53 -1.38 -2.76 -17.74
C LEU A 53 -0.52 -2.84 -19.02
N GLU A 54 -1.01 -2.36 -20.17
CA GLU A 54 -0.20 -2.24 -21.39
C GLU A 54 1.04 -1.35 -21.18
N MET A 55 0.90 -0.25 -20.44
CA MET A 55 2.03 0.61 -20.11
C MET A 55 2.99 -0.09 -19.14
N CYS A 56 2.49 -0.84 -18.18
CA CYS A 56 3.30 -1.66 -17.29
C CYS A 56 4.13 -2.68 -18.08
N ASP A 57 3.51 -3.39 -19.02
CA ASP A 57 4.19 -4.34 -19.90
C ASP A 57 5.30 -3.67 -20.70
N LYS A 58 5.01 -2.50 -21.29
CA LYS A 58 5.94 -1.75 -22.12
C LYS A 58 7.18 -1.31 -21.36
N PHE A 59 7.03 -0.87 -20.11
CA PHE A 59 8.11 -0.33 -19.31
C PHE A 59 8.71 -1.34 -18.32
N GLY A 60 8.25 -2.58 -18.31
CA GLY A 60 8.72 -3.62 -17.40
C GLY A 60 8.45 -3.28 -15.93
N ILE A 61 7.27 -2.71 -15.65
CA ILE A 61 6.78 -2.38 -14.30
C ILE A 61 5.79 -3.46 -13.91
N LYS A 62 5.99 -4.09 -12.77
CA LYS A 62 5.05 -5.07 -12.23
C LYS A 62 3.85 -4.40 -11.59
N ALA A 63 2.67 -5.03 -11.63
CA ALA A 63 1.43 -4.40 -11.20
C ALA A 63 0.61 -5.26 -10.24
N PHE A 64 0.16 -4.64 -9.16
CA PHE A 64 -0.99 -5.07 -8.39
C PHE A 64 -2.20 -4.24 -8.77
N VAL A 65 -3.31 -4.91 -9.08
CA VAL A 65 -4.59 -4.24 -9.36
C VAL A 65 -5.40 -4.15 -8.07
N ASP A 66 -5.84 -2.96 -7.74
CA ASP A 66 -6.67 -2.74 -6.56
C ASP A 66 -8.10 -3.23 -6.78
N ILE A 67 -8.56 -4.00 -5.80
CA ILE A 67 -9.92 -4.57 -5.77
C ILE A 67 -10.66 -4.23 -4.48
N SER A 68 -10.21 -3.21 -3.77
CA SER A 68 -10.78 -2.82 -2.48
C SER A 68 -12.29 -2.58 -2.59
N GLY A 69 -13.05 -3.28 -1.77
CA GLY A 69 -14.52 -3.26 -1.81
C GLY A 69 -15.18 -4.00 -2.98
N ARG A 70 -14.41 -4.62 -3.89
CA ARG A 70 -14.93 -5.27 -5.12
C ARG A 70 -14.30 -6.64 -5.36
N LEU A 71 -14.36 -7.52 -4.36
CA LEU A 71 -13.85 -8.89 -4.44
C LEU A 71 -14.51 -9.72 -5.56
N ASP A 72 -15.73 -9.36 -5.95
CA ASP A 72 -16.46 -9.95 -7.07
C ASP A 72 -15.71 -9.81 -8.41
N LEU A 73 -14.93 -8.73 -8.59
CA LEU A 73 -14.21 -8.46 -9.83
C LEU A 73 -13.02 -9.41 -10.08
N ILE A 74 -12.52 -10.10 -9.06
CA ILE A 74 -11.40 -11.03 -9.24
C ILE A 74 -11.73 -12.07 -10.28
N GLU A 75 -12.88 -12.75 -10.15
CA GLU A 75 -13.27 -13.82 -11.07
C GLU A 75 -13.58 -13.31 -12.49
N GLU A 76 -14.03 -12.06 -12.60
CA GLU A 76 -14.37 -11.44 -13.89
C GLU A 76 -13.14 -11.00 -14.69
N CYS A 77 -12.08 -10.55 -13.99
CA CYS A 77 -10.95 -9.86 -14.61
C CYS A 77 -9.66 -10.70 -14.67
N ILE A 78 -9.50 -11.68 -13.80
CA ILE A 78 -8.22 -12.38 -13.62
C ILE A 78 -7.69 -13.03 -14.91
N ASP A 79 -8.57 -13.67 -15.68
CA ASP A 79 -8.16 -14.37 -16.91
C ASP A 79 -7.67 -13.39 -18.00
N GLU A 80 -8.18 -12.15 -18.01
CA GLU A 80 -7.71 -11.09 -18.91
C GLU A 80 -6.38 -10.51 -18.40
N TYR A 81 -6.29 -10.22 -17.11
CA TYR A 81 -5.09 -9.62 -16.53
C TYR A 81 -3.88 -10.56 -16.57
N MET A 82 -4.09 -11.86 -16.44
CA MET A 82 -3.02 -12.86 -16.58
C MET A 82 -2.38 -12.89 -17.98
N LYS A 83 -2.98 -12.27 -18.99
CA LYS A 83 -2.37 -12.11 -20.32
C LYS A 83 -1.26 -11.06 -20.32
N HIS A 84 -1.24 -10.19 -19.32
CA HIS A 84 -0.20 -9.16 -19.15
C HIS A 84 0.97 -9.71 -18.34
N PRO A 85 2.18 -9.78 -18.89
CA PRO A 85 3.36 -10.24 -18.14
C PRO A 85 3.74 -9.34 -16.96
N SER A 86 3.20 -8.12 -16.91
CA SER A 86 3.34 -7.20 -15.79
C SER A 86 2.44 -7.52 -14.61
N PHE A 87 1.30 -8.18 -14.83
CA PHE A 87 0.36 -8.47 -13.76
C PHE A 87 0.94 -9.48 -12.77
N GLU A 88 1.04 -9.12 -11.49
CA GLU A 88 1.48 -10.01 -10.41
C GLU A 88 0.32 -10.50 -9.55
N GLY A 89 -0.69 -9.67 -9.36
CA GLY A 89 -1.81 -10.03 -8.51
C GLY A 89 -2.71 -8.86 -8.13
N PHE A 90 -3.41 -9.06 -7.03
CA PHE A 90 -4.38 -8.09 -6.54
C PHE A 90 -3.92 -7.46 -5.22
N ASN A 91 -4.31 -6.20 -5.04
CA ASN A 91 -4.20 -5.48 -3.79
C ASN A 91 -5.58 -5.27 -3.18
N TYR A 92 -5.66 -5.45 -1.88
CA TYR A 92 -6.83 -5.06 -1.08
C TYR A 92 -6.39 -4.12 0.03
N ASP A 93 -6.87 -2.90 -0.04
CA ASP A 93 -6.54 -1.86 0.91
C ASP A 93 -7.48 -1.86 2.11
N GLU A 94 -6.92 -1.77 3.29
CA GLU A 94 -7.57 -1.54 4.58
C GLU A 94 -8.90 -2.33 4.77
N PRO A 95 -8.88 -3.67 4.71
CA PRO A 95 -10.08 -4.50 4.72
C PRO A 95 -11.00 -4.26 5.93
N VAL A 96 -10.47 -3.65 6.99
CA VAL A 96 -11.25 -3.31 8.19
C VAL A 96 -12.13 -2.08 7.97
N ILE A 97 -11.72 -1.15 7.11
CA ILE A 97 -12.46 0.10 6.82
C ILE A 97 -13.70 -0.18 5.98
N TYR A 98 -13.58 -1.03 4.98
CA TYR A 98 -14.65 -1.32 4.03
C TYR A 98 -15.73 -2.27 4.58
N ARG A 99 -15.82 -2.34 5.86
CA ARG A 99 -16.70 -3.22 6.58
C ARG A 99 -18.15 -2.85 6.48
N ASN A 100 -18.98 -3.84 6.26
CA ASN A 100 -20.39 -3.75 6.56
C ASN A 100 -20.58 -3.71 8.08
N THR A 101 -21.33 -2.73 8.57
CA THR A 101 -21.44 -2.28 9.95
C THR A 101 -21.99 -3.29 10.95
N LEU A 102 -22.33 -4.50 10.55
CA LEU A 102 -23.07 -5.45 11.39
C LEU A 102 -22.20 -6.34 12.26
N THR A 103 -20.98 -6.65 11.82
CA THR A 103 -20.05 -7.46 12.62
C THR A 103 -18.62 -6.95 12.48
N LYS A 104 -17.97 -6.65 13.58
CA LYS A 104 -16.67 -6.00 13.67
C LYS A 104 -15.49 -6.78 13.02
N MET A 105 -15.72 -8.01 12.59
CA MET A 105 -14.68 -8.94 12.12
C MET A 105 -14.88 -9.42 10.69
N ASP A 106 -16.06 -9.21 10.10
CA ASP A 106 -16.48 -9.90 8.88
C ASP A 106 -15.65 -9.48 7.65
N GLY A 107 -15.26 -8.22 7.54
CA GLY A 107 -14.48 -7.75 6.40
C GLY A 107 -13.09 -8.41 6.28
N ILE A 108 -12.49 -8.83 7.39
CA ILE A 108 -11.21 -9.52 7.41
C ILE A 108 -11.40 -11.02 7.10
N VAL A 109 -12.45 -11.60 7.63
CA VAL A 109 -12.75 -13.04 7.46
C VAL A 109 -13.24 -13.34 6.05
N ASP A 110 -13.96 -12.42 5.42
CA ASP A 110 -14.55 -12.60 4.09
C ASP A 110 -13.49 -12.70 2.97
N ILE A 111 -12.32 -12.11 3.16
CA ILE A 111 -11.24 -12.15 2.17
C ILE A 111 -10.56 -13.53 2.11
N ALA A 112 -10.39 -14.20 3.24
CA ALA A 112 -9.65 -15.45 3.32
C ALA A 112 -10.18 -16.54 2.38
N PRO A 113 -11.51 -16.81 2.30
CA PRO A 113 -12.05 -17.80 1.38
C PRO A 113 -11.85 -17.41 -0.09
N VAL A 114 -11.91 -16.12 -0.42
CA VAL A 114 -11.69 -15.62 -1.79
C VAL A 114 -10.23 -15.84 -2.21
N VAL A 115 -9.28 -15.48 -1.36
CA VAL A 115 -7.85 -15.66 -1.60
C VAL A 115 -7.50 -17.15 -1.70
N GLU A 116 -8.04 -17.99 -0.83
CA GLU A 116 -7.84 -19.44 -0.89
C GLU A 116 -8.35 -20.04 -2.21
N LYS A 117 -9.57 -19.65 -2.62
CA LYS A 117 -10.15 -20.09 -3.91
C LYS A 117 -9.31 -19.62 -5.09
N MET A 118 -8.86 -18.38 -5.06
CA MET A 118 -7.99 -17.80 -6.07
C MET A 118 -6.67 -18.57 -6.18
N HIS A 119 -5.99 -18.82 -5.07
CA HIS A 119 -4.72 -19.54 -5.07
C HIS A 119 -4.84 -20.98 -5.53
N LYS A 120 -5.94 -21.66 -5.24
CA LYS A 120 -6.20 -23.02 -5.76
C LYS A 120 -6.32 -23.04 -7.29
N LYS A 121 -6.93 -22.02 -7.88
CA LYS A 121 -7.15 -21.94 -9.33
C LYS A 121 -5.98 -21.27 -10.05
N TYR A 122 -5.36 -20.27 -9.43
CA TYR A 122 -4.32 -19.42 -10.01
C TYR A 122 -3.12 -19.31 -9.04
N PRO A 123 -2.32 -20.37 -8.90
CA PRO A 123 -1.28 -20.44 -7.87
C PRO A 123 -0.12 -19.45 -8.05
N THR A 124 -0.02 -18.81 -9.20
CA THR A 124 1.01 -17.81 -9.49
C THR A 124 0.57 -16.37 -9.23
N VAL A 125 -0.71 -16.14 -8.95
CA VAL A 125 -1.26 -14.81 -8.70
C VAL A 125 -1.06 -14.45 -7.23
N GLU A 126 -0.31 -13.39 -6.97
CA GLU A 126 -0.02 -12.92 -5.62
C GLU A 126 -1.20 -12.10 -5.06
N PHE A 127 -1.29 -12.01 -3.76
CA PHE A 127 -2.28 -11.19 -3.07
C PHE A 127 -1.59 -10.33 -2.02
N LEU A 128 -1.79 -9.00 -2.12
CA LEU A 128 -1.27 -8.05 -1.14
C LEU A 128 -2.42 -7.44 -0.36
N ILE A 129 -2.28 -7.45 0.95
CA ILE A 129 -3.24 -6.82 1.84
C ILE A 129 -2.52 -5.73 2.63
N ASN A 130 -3.07 -4.52 2.54
CA ASN A 130 -2.62 -3.40 3.34
C ASN A 130 -3.49 -3.27 4.59
N LEU A 131 -2.88 -3.44 5.76
CA LEU A 131 -3.55 -3.35 7.05
C LEU A 131 -3.45 -1.93 7.60
N ASN A 132 -4.52 -1.48 8.23
CA ASN A 132 -4.46 -0.27 9.04
C ASN A 132 -3.40 -0.38 10.13
N PRO A 133 -2.81 0.74 10.56
CA PRO A 133 -1.94 0.76 11.74
C PRO A 133 -2.71 0.33 12.99
N THR A 134 -2.03 -0.34 13.91
CA THR A 134 -2.61 -0.83 15.18
C THR A 134 -3.19 0.28 16.05
N THR A 135 -2.91 1.53 15.73
CA THR A 135 -3.41 2.72 16.41
C THR A 135 -4.68 3.29 15.80
N SER A 136 -5.14 2.76 14.67
CA SER A 136 -6.40 3.17 14.01
C SER A 136 -7.65 2.67 14.74
N VAL A 137 -7.63 2.65 16.07
CA VAL A 137 -8.73 2.15 16.92
C VAL A 137 -9.98 3.05 16.85
N LYS A 138 -9.80 4.27 16.34
CA LYS A 138 -10.89 5.24 16.15
C LYS A 138 -10.89 5.71 14.71
N LEU A 139 -11.54 4.96 13.86
CA LEU A 139 -11.75 5.40 12.50
C LEU A 139 -12.71 6.59 12.47
N PRO A 140 -12.38 7.69 11.76
CA PRO A 140 -13.23 8.88 11.71
C PRO A 140 -14.59 8.67 11.05
N TRP A 141 -14.80 7.52 10.42
CA TRP A 141 -15.98 7.18 9.62
C TRP A 141 -17.16 6.60 10.43
N GLY A 142 -17.13 6.70 11.75
CA GLY A 142 -18.26 6.25 12.58
C GLY A 142 -18.36 4.73 12.77
N THR A 143 -17.36 3.98 12.38
CA THR A 143 -17.29 2.54 12.70
C THR A 143 -17.14 2.39 14.22
N PRO A 144 -17.86 1.48 14.88
CA PRO A 144 -17.68 1.26 16.31
C PRO A 144 -16.23 0.94 16.59
N PRO A 145 -15.61 1.61 17.56
CA PRO A 145 -14.22 1.42 17.85
C PRO A 145 -13.97 -0.02 18.28
N PHE A 146 -12.96 -0.65 17.69
CA PHE A 146 -12.35 -1.83 18.30
C PHE A 146 -11.58 -1.39 19.53
N THR A 147 -11.49 -2.27 20.51
CA THR A 147 -10.38 -2.17 21.45
C THR A 147 -9.07 -2.53 20.71
N TYR A 148 -7.95 -2.13 21.26
CA TYR A 148 -6.65 -2.48 20.72
C TYR A 148 -6.45 -4.01 20.62
N GLU A 149 -6.91 -4.73 21.62
CA GLU A 149 -6.88 -6.19 21.69
C GLU A 149 -7.73 -6.83 20.60
N GLU A 150 -8.96 -6.37 20.38
CA GLU A 150 -9.83 -6.84 19.30
C GLU A 150 -9.20 -6.62 17.92
N TYR A 151 -8.50 -5.50 17.75
CA TYR A 151 -7.82 -5.18 16.51
C TYR A 151 -6.64 -6.13 16.25
N LEU A 152 -5.79 -6.38 17.24
CA LEU A 152 -4.70 -7.34 17.15
C LEU A 152 -5.21 -8.75 16.88
N GLU A 153 -6.24 -9.20 17.59
CA GLU A 153 -6.86 -10.51 17.39
C GLU A 153 -7.41 -10.65 15.97
N ALA A 154 -8.04 -9.60 15.43
CA ALA A 154 -8.53 -9.59 14.08
C ALA A 154 -7.40 -9.70 13.05
N GLN A 155 -6.30 -8.98 13.25
CA GLN A 155 -5.12 -9.08 12.38
C GLN A 155 -4.47 -10.47 12.44
N GLU A 156 -4.33 -11.06 13.62
CA GLU A 156 -3.79 -12.42 13.77
C GLU A 156 -4.66 -13.47 13.08
N LYS A 157 -5.96 -13.38 13.25
CA LYS A 157 -6.92 -14.26 12.53
C LYS A 157 -6.82 -14.10 11.03
N TYR A 158 -6.68 -12.87 10.57
CA TYR A 158 -6.50 -12.56 9.19
C TYR A 158 -5.23 -13.19 8.61
N ILE A 159 -4.08 -12.93 9.23
CA ILE A 159 -2.78 -13.49 8.80
C ILE A 159 -2.84 -15.03 8.75
N ASN A 160 -3.37 -15.65 9.79
CA ASN A 160 -3.45 -17.09 9.90
C ASN A 160 -4.49 -17.71 8.94
N GLY A 161 -5.59 -17.01 8.68
CA GLY A 161 -6.68 -17.51 7.83
C GLY A 161 -6.40 -17.37 6.33
N ILE A 162 -5.80 -16.26 5.91
CA ILE A 162 -5.56 -15.98 4.49
C ILE A 162 -4.43 -16.84 3.92
N PHE A 163 -3.41 -17.07 4.72
CA PHE A 163 -2.20 -17.70 4.25
C PHE A 163 -2.17 -19.21 4.53
N ASP A 164 -3.20 -19.77 5.17
CA ASP A 164 -3.23 -21.19 5.50
C ASP A 164 -3.43 -22.05 4.24
N GLY A 165 -2.49 -23.00 4.07
CA GLY A 165 -2.50 -23.93 2.94
C GLY A 165 -2.10 -23.34 1.58
N SER A 166 -1.70 -22.10 1.50
CA SER A 166 -1.20 -21.48 0.26
C SER A 166 0.29 -21.75 0.07
N GLU A 167 0.68 -22.24 -1.10
CA GLU A 167 2.07 -22.31 -1.55
C GLU A 167 2.51 -21.01 -2.25
N THR A 168 1.58 -20.13 -2.53
CA THR A 168 1.82 -18.85 -3.23
C THR A 168 2.42 -17.84 -2.26
N THR A 169 3.33 -17.01 -2.74
CA THR A 169 3.82 -15.88 -1.98
C THR A 169 2.69 -14.88 -1.74
N ASN A 170 2.46 -14.57 -0.49
CA ASN A 170 1.50 -13.55 -0.06
C ASN A 170 2.23 -12.35 0.52
N TRP A 171 1.58 -11.20 0.48
CA TRP A 171 2.12 -9.94 0.95
C TRP A 171 1.32 -9.41 2.13
N LEU A 172 2.01 -9.06 3.18
CA LEU A 172 1.47 -8.29 4.29
C LEU A 172 2.04 -6.89 4.23
N SER A 173 1.17 -5.92 4.13
CA SER A 173 1.48 -4.50 4.09
C SER A 173 0.83 -3.76 5.25
N CYS A 174 1.40 -2.63 5.59
CA CYS A 174 0.81 -1.67 6.52
C CYS A 174 1.25 -0.27 6.13
N ASP A 175 0.44 0.70 6.48
CA ASP A 175 0.78 2.11 6.40
C ASP A 175 0.68 2.76 7.79
N ASP A 176 1.63 3.61 8.10
CA ASP A 176 1.59 4.54 9.24
C ASP A 176 2.53 5.70 8.93
N TYR A 177 2.03 6.90 9.02
CA TYR A 177 2.73 8.10 8.56
C TYR A 177 3.29 8.87 9.76
N PRO A 178 4.62 8.76 10.02
CA PRO A 178 5.20 9.21 11.29
C PRO A 178 5.57 10.68 11.33
N ILE A 179 5.64 11.37 10.19
CA ILE A 179 6.25 12.70 10.11
C ILE A 179 5.24 13.77 10.51
N CYS A 180 5.38 14.28 11.70
CA CYS A 180 4.44 15.21 12.31
C CYS A 180 5.04 16.57 12.63
N TYR A 181 4.16 17.57 12.74
CA TYR A 181 4.46 18.92 13.20
C TYR A 181 3.36 19.40 14.14
N ASP A 182 3.74 19.92 15.27
CA ASP A 182 2.85 20.56 16.22
C ASP A 182 2.96 22.09 16.06
N PRO A 183 1.95 22.76 15.50
CA PRO A 183 1.97 24.19 15.27
C PRO A 183 1.87 25.02 16.56
N GLU A 184 1.36 24.45 17.65
CA GLU A 184 1.23 25.16 18.94
C GLU A 184 2.58 25.29 19.64
N THR A 185 3.42 24.26 19.52
CA THR A 185 4.75 24.22 20.15
C THR A 185 5.90 24.42 19.15
N ASP A 186 5.61 24.62 17.88
CA ASP A 186 6.60 24.67 16.78
C ASP A 186 7.52 23.44 16.77
N ARG A 187 7.00 22.29 17.15
CA ARG A 187 7.78 21.06 17.32
C ARG A 187 7.60 20.12 16.15
N ARG A 188 8.70 19.66 15.57
CA ARG A 188 8.74 18.54 14.63
C ARG A 188 9.03 17.27 15.41
N PHE A 189 8.28 16.21 15.12
CA PHE A 189 8.45 14.92 15.81
C PHE A 189 8.03 13.75 14.92
N LEU A 190 8.39 12.55 15.34
CA LEU A 190 7.91 11.29 14.78
C LEU A 190 6.86 10.71 15.73
N LYS A 191 5.79 10.14 15.16
CA LYS A 191 4.84 9.33 15.97
C LYS A 191 5.60 8.15 16.59
N ASP A 192 5.48 7.98 17.88
CA ASP A 192 6.11 6.86 18.62
C ASP A 192 5.48 5.49 18.28
N THR A 193 4.24 5.51 17.77
CA THR A 193 3.51 4.32 17.36
C THR A 193 4.04 3.69 16.06
N TRP A 194 4.68 4.47 15.21
CA TRP A 194 5.16 4.01 13.90
C TRP A 194 6.13 2.82 14.02
N LEU A 195 7.15 2.92 14.88
CA LEU A 195 8.11 1.83 15.06
C LEU A 195 7.45 0.55 15.57
N ARG A 196 6.39 0.65 16.36
CA ARG A 196 5.62 -0.52 16.82
C ARG A 196 4.91 -1.21 15.66
N ASN A 197 4.35 -0.46 14.72
CA ASN A 197 3.73 -1.03 13.52
C ASN A 197 4.77 -1.68 12.62
N VAL A 198 5.94 -1.06 12.43
CA VAL A 198 7.07 -1.65 11.70
C VAL A 198 7.52 -2.96 12.36
N GLU A 199 7.73 -2.97 13.67
CA GLU A 199 8.12 -4.14 14.44
C GLU A 199 7.07 -5.25 14.36
N TYR A 200 5.78 -4.89 14.48
CA TYR A 200 4.67 -5.83 14.40
C TYR A 200 4.64 -6.58 13.06
N ILE A 201 4.75 -5.86 11.93
CA ILE A 201 4.76 -6.49 10.60
C ILE A 201 6.01 -7.35 10.40
N ALA A 202 7.18 -6.87 10.84
CA ALA A 202 8.42 -7.65 10.77
C ALA A 202 8.34 -8.92 11.63
N GLN A 203 7.72 -8.85 12.81
CA GLN A 203 7.52 -10.01 13.68
C GLN A 203 6.49 -10.99 13.10
N ALA A 204 5.42 -10.50 12.48
CA ALA A 204 4.45 -11.34 11.78
C ALA A 204 5.12 -12.16 10.67
N LYS A 205 5.99 -11.56 9.85
CA LYS A 205 6.81 -12.26 8.86
C LYS A 205 7.68 -13.32 9.49
N LYS A 206 8.38 -13.00 10.58
CA LYS A 206 9.29 -13.92 11.27
C LYS A 206 8.56 -15.12 11.87
N ASN A 207 7.35 -14.90 12.39
CA ASN A 207 6.55 -15.94 13.03
C ASN A 207 5.70 -16.73 12.04
N SER A 208 5.54 -16.24 10.82
CA SER A 208 4.74 -16.93 9.81
C SER A 208 5.37 -18.28 9.45
N ARG A 209 4.55 -19.32 9.41
CA ARG A 209 4.89 -20.64 8.87
C ARG A 209 4.80 -20.70 7.35
N TYR A 210 4.30 -19.63 6.73
CA TYR A 210 4.11 -19.51 5.28
C TYR A 210 5.14 -18.58 4.66
N ILE A 211 5.25 -18.62 3.34
CA ILE A 211 6.06 -17.65 2.59
C ILE A 211 5.31 -16.31 2.60
N LEU A 212 5.75 -15.43 3.46
CA LEU A 212 5.18 -14.09 3.63
C LEU A 212 6.23 -13.05 3.28
N LYS A 213 5.94 -12.22 2.30
CA LYS A 213 6.68 -11.00 2.00
C LYS A 213 6.03 -9.81 2.69
N THR A 214 6.81 -8.80 2.97
CA THR A 214 6.35 -7.61 3.68
C THR A 214 6.60 -6.35 2.90
N ASN A 215 5.61 -5.48 2.94
CA ASN A 215 5.64 -4.12 2.40
C ASN A 215 5.26 -3.13 3.49
N PHE A 216 5.77 -1.91 3.41
CA PHE A 216 5.34 -0.82 4.27
C PHE A 216 5.33 0.49 3.51
N PHE A 217 4.30 1.30 3.76
CA PHE A 217 4.20 2.61 3.15
C PHE A 217 4.99 3.65 3.92
N ILE A 218 5.85 4.37 3.25
CA ILE A 218 6.55 5.53 3.79
C ILE A 218 5.85 6.81 3.40
N GLN A 219 5.83 7.74 4.33
CA GLN A 219 5.26 9.07 4.12
C GLN A 219 6.20 9.92 3.26
N ILE A 220 5.70 10.34 2.11
CA ILE A 220 6.46 11.18 1.16
C ILE A 220 5.72 12.49 0.85
N MET A 221 4.49 12.64 1.35
CA MET A 221 3.70 13.85 1.26
C MET A 221 3.14 14.22 2.64
N PRO A 222 2.73 15.47 2.87
CA PRO A 222 1.92 15.78 4.03
C PRO A 222 0.63 14.96 3.98
N TYR A 223 0.35 14.21 5.02
CA TYR A 223 -0.88 13.44 5.13
C TYR A 223 -1.57 13.78 6.43
N GLY A 224 -2.82 14.14 6.35
CA GLY A 224 -3.65 14.46 7.49
C GLY A 224 -4.89 15.23 7.03
N VAL A 225 -6.01 14.95 7.66
CA VAL A 225 -7.23 15.73 7.42
C VAL A 225 -6.97 17.16 7.88
N PRO A 226 -7.55 18.19 7.25
CA PRO A 226 -7.34 19.59 7.65
C PRO A 226 -7.55 19.90 9.13
N ALA A 227 -8.29 19.05 9.85
CA ALA A 227 -8.49 19.15 11.30
C ALA A 227 -7.30 18.60 12.11
N ASN A 228 -6.40 17.82 11.51
CA ASN A 228 -5.23 17.22 12.14
C ASN A 228 -3.96 17.80 11.48
N LEU A 229 -3.75 19.09 11.63
CA LEU A 229 -2.66 19.87 11.02
C LEU A 229 -1.24 19.46 11.48
N HIS A 230 -1.06 18.23 11.92
CA HIS A 230 0.20 17.77 12.48
C HIS A 230 1.16 17.18 11.45
N ASP A 231 0.71 16.95 10.20
CA ASP A 231 1.56 16.36 9.19
C ASP A 231 2.24 17.44 8.34
N ARG A 232 3.54 17.33 8.22
CA ARG A 232 4.38 18.24 7.43
C ARG A 232 4.95 17.55 6.18
N LEU A 233 5.40 18.35 5.22
CA LEU A 233 6.13 17.84 4.07
C LEU A 233 7.42 17.15 4.56
N PRO A 234 7.63 15.86 4.26
CA PRO A 234 8.87 15.16 4.59
C PRO A 234 10.07 15.74 3.85
N THR A 235 11.20 15.81 4.54
CA THR A 235 12.50 16.10 3.92
C THR A 235 13.12 14.84 3.36
N TYR A 236 14.23 14.97 2.63
CA TYR A 236 15.01 13.81 2.18
C TYR A 236 15.48 12.93 3.35
N GLU A 237 15.88 13.54 4.44
CA GLU A 237 16.31 12.84 5.66
C GLU A 237 15.15 12.07 6.32
N ASP A 238 13.96 12.66 6.35
CA ASP A 238 12.75 11.99 6.86
C ASP A 238 12.40 10.75 6.01
N ILE A 239 12.47 10.87 4.69
CA ILE A 239 12.22 9.78 3.74
C ILE A 239 13.28 8.69 3.92
N SER A 240 14.56 9.08 3.99
CA SER A 240 15.69 8.16 4.18
C SER A 240 15.58 7.42 5.52
N LEU A 241 15.24 8.11 6.60
CA LEU A 241 15.05 7.49 7.91
C LEU A 241 14.00 6.37 7.85
N GLN A 242 12.84 6.64 7.24
CA GLN A 242 11.79 5.63 7.09
C GLN A 242 12.29 4.44 6.27
N ALA A 243 12.83 4.69 5.08
CA ALA A 243 13.28 3.64 4.18
C ALA A 243 14.38 2.76 4.80
N TYR A 244 15.42 3.36 5.37
CA TYR A 244 16.51 2.60 5.99
C TYR A 244 16.07 1.85 7.25
N THR A 245 15.08 2.36 7.98
CA THR A 245 14.47 1.61 9.08
C THR A 245 13.79 0.33 8.56
N LEU A 246 12.99 0.42 7.51
CA LEU A 246 12.35 -0.75 6.92
C LEU A 246 13.38 -1.77 6.42
N LEU A 247 14.45 -1.32 5.77
CA LEU A 247 15.56 -2.20 5.36
C LEU A 247 16.21 -2.90 6.56
N ALA A 248 16.44 -2.18 7.65
CA ALA A 248 17.01 -2.75 8.87
C ALA A 248 16.09 -3.81 9.52
N PHE A 249 14.79 -3.67 9.39
CA PHE A 249 13.80 -4.66 9.85
C PHE A 249 13.57 -5.80 8.85
N GLY A 250 14.18 -5.77 7.67
CA GLY A 250 14.15 -6.85 6.67
C GLY A 250 12.87 -6.90 5.84
N PHE A 251 12.29 -5.76 5.54
CA PHE A 251 11.18 -5.65 4.59
C PHE A 251 11.62 -6.00 3.16
N ASP A 252 10.71 -6.54 2.38
CA ASP A 252 10.94 -6.95 0.98
C ASP A 252 10.59 -5.83 0.00
N SER A 253 9.70 -4.91 0.40
CA SER A 253 9.23 -3.80 -0.43
C SER A 253 9.01 -2.54 0.39
N ILE A 254 9.23 -1.41 -0.24
CA ILE A 254 8.92 -0.08 0.29
C ILE A 254 7.97 0.60 -0.69
N SER A 255 6.82 1.04 -0.18
CA SER A 255 5.83 1.78 -0.94
C SER A 255 5.83 3.26 -0.56
N TYR A 256 5.77 4.12 -1.54
CA TYR A 256 5.71 5.56 -1.32
C TYR A 256 4.25 6.05 -1.30
N PHE A 257 3.85 6.71 -0.25
CA PHE A 257 2.56 7.39 -0.21
C PHE A 257 2.77 8.89 -0.43
N CYS A 258 2.56 9.37 -1.67
CA CYS A 258 2.20 8.63 -2.87
C CYS A 258 2.93 9.17 -4.11
N TYR A 259 2.73 8.62 -5.29
CA TYR A 259 3.35 9.12 -6.52
C TYR A 259 2.60 10.32 -7.08
N ALA A 260 1.40 10.14 -7.59
CA ALA A 260 0.57 11.25 -8.06
C ALA A 260 -0.21 11.86 -6.88
N THR A 261 -0.35 13.17 -6.88
CA THR A 261 -1.09 13.87 -5.83
C THR A 261 -2.58 13.58 -5.95
N PRO A 262 -3.22 13.04 -4.90
CA PRO A 262 -4.63 12.69 -4.95
C PRO A 262 -5.53 13.90 -5.15
N THR A 263 -6.68 13.67 -5.79
CA THR A 263 -7.74 14.67 -6.00
C THR A 263 -8.94 14.48 -5.09
N ALA A 264 -8.97 13.36 -4.34
CA ALA A 264 -10.05 13.07 -3.41
C ALA A 264 -10.23 14.18 -2.35
N ALA A 265 -11.46 14.38 -1.91
CA ALA A 265 -11.82 15.50 -1.02
C ALA A 265 -11.14 15.50 0.35
N GLU A 266 -10.61 14.37 0.76
CA GLU A 266 -9.82 14.23 1.99
C GLU A 266 -8.44 14.89 1.92
N PHE A 267 -7.93 15.17 0.70
CA PHE A 267 -6.65 15.82 0.49
C PHE A 267 -6.83 17.30 0.18
N SER A 268 -6.21 18.15 0.98
CA SER A 268 -6.28 19.60 0.75
C SER A 268 -5.47 20.00 -0.49
N GLU A 269 -5.81 21.16 -1.06
CA GLU A 269 -5.08 21.73 -2.21
C GLU A 269 -3.59 22.00 -1.94
N ARG A 270 -3.21 22.12 -0.65
CA ARG A 270 -1.83 22.36 -0.23
C ARG A 270 -1.02 21.08 -0.05
N GLN A 271 -1.68 19.94 -0.05
CA GLN A 271 -1.01 18.65 0.01
C GLN A 271 -0.62 18.24 -1.42
N TYR A 272 0.67 18.02 -1.62
CA TYR A 272 1.20 17.53 -2.89
C TYR A 272 2.24 16.44 -2.65
N SER A 273 2.33 15.54 -3.61
CA SER A 273 3.23 14.40 -3.59
C SER A 273 4.36 14.55 -4.63
N MET A 274 4.86 13.44 -5.17
CA MET A 274 5.96 13.45 -6.14
C MET A 274 5.56 14.14 -7.44
N ILE A 275 4.35 13.90 -7.91
CA ILE A 275 3.75 14.60 -9.07
C ILE A 275 2.55 15.40 -8.57
N ASP A 276 2.51 16.68 -8.87
CA ASP A 276 1.41 17.56 -8.49
C ASP A 276 0.16 17.35 -9.37
N ARG A 277 -0.94 18.04 -9.03
CA ARG A 277 -2.21 17.96 -9.79
C ARG A 277 -2.14 18.52 -11.21
N SER A 278 -1.06 19.18 -11.55
CA SER A 278 -0.75 19.67 -12.90
C SER A 278 0.22 18.75 -13.64
N GLU A 279 0.41 17.55 -13.14
CA GLU A 279 1.36 16.52 -13.67
C GLU A 279 2.82 17.00 -13.70
N GLN A 280 3.20 17.94 -12.81
CA GLN A 280 4.58 18.43 -12.71
C GLN A 280 5.34 17.75 -11.58
N LYS A 281 6.64 17.50 -11.80
CA LYS A 281 7.54 16.96 -10.77
C LYS A 281 7.73 17.97 -9.65
N THR A 282 7.51 17.54 -8.42
CA THR A 282 7.75 18.35 -7.22
C THR A 282 9.15 18.11 -6.66
N GLN A 283 9.51 18.84 -5.61
CA GLN A 283 10.76 18.57 -4.89
C GLN A 283 10.82 17.13 -4.34
N THR A 284 9.68 16.59 -3.92
CA THR A 284 9.55 15.25 -3.36
C THR A 284 9.86 14.16 -4.39
N TYR A 285 9.59 14.41 -5.69
CA TYR A 285 10.00 13.53 -6.77
C TYR A 285 11.53 13.32 -6.77
N PHE A 286 12.29 14.40 -6.69
CA PHE A 286 13.74 14.33 -6.71
C PHE A 286 14.32 13.75 -5.40
N CYS A 287 13.63 13.94 -4.28
CA CYS A 287 13.99 13.28 -3.03
C CYS A 287 13.80 11.75 -3.13
N GLY A 288 12.66 11.31 -3.66
CA GLY A 288 12.37 9.88 -3.83
C GLY A 288 13.28 9.21 -4.86
N GLN A 289 13.59 9.89 -5.96
CA GLN A 289 14.50 9.38 -6.99
C GLN A 289 15.95 9.22 -6.48
N LYS A 290 16.34 10.04 -5.51
CA LYS A 290 17.70 10.02 -4.93
C LYS A 290 17.90 8.89 -3.94
N LEU A 291 16.83 8.38 -3.32
CA LEU A 291 16.87 7.33 -2.32
C LEU A 291 17.32 6.00 -2.93
#